data_5d1f601b21ab9379b19dc2eb37d00935
#
_entry.id   5d1f601b21ab9379b19dc2eb37d00935
#
_cell.length_a   1.000
_cell.length_b   1.000
_cell.length_c   1.000
_cell.angle_alpha   90.00
_cell.angle_beta   90.00
_cell.angle_gamma   90.00
#
_symmetry.space_group_name_H-M   'P 1'
#
loop_
_entity.id
_entity.type
_entity.pdbx_description
1 polymer ?
#
loop_
_entity_poly.entity_id
_entity_poly.type
_entity_poly.pdbx_seq_one_letter_code
_entity_poly.pdbx_strand_id
1 'polypeptide(L)'
;MMQFLMAAALFLLAGARIPALLRSRSDLVFSCAVYGGVGSLLMSPVVYVPVDTALGGMNLVKLVLNSLMIVSLWYLRLAAYAAIAPEAGGRRSWWTRTLPLTLTLSLQTAFFLLTGPTATTPAWGIYEDRFPALLFSLMLTLFICSMSAEIAVICFRYVPRMSRPFRVGFSMLGAGCIMGFLVMAEMCLSLLARHLTFLAVLVRPDFPYHQLELVATVLAGAGLTIPAVAGRAARKNLHRRNTETLARVEAIWSKALQSTSLDRTLEADPQAPVQDRLHRMVVEIRDAELAAGTSATFLTAEERSYLLSVEAKLHNSPAPA
;
A
#
# COMPACT_ATOMS: atom_id res chain seq x y z
N MET A 1 12.27 -23.16 -4.70
CA MET A 1 11.69 -22.87 -3.38
C MET A 1 11.51 -21.38 -3.11
N MET A 2 12.51 -20.55 -3.39
CA MET A 2 12.44 -19.09 -3.16
C MET A 2 11.21 -18.42 -3.82
N GLN A 3 10.94 -18.74 -5.08
CA GLN A 3 9.81 -18.17 -5.85
C GLN A 3 8.45 -18.45 -5.19
N PHE A 4 8.27 -19.65 -4.62
CA PHE A 4 7.05 -19.98 -3.88
C PHE A 4 6.93 -19.18 -2.58
N LEU A 5 8.04 -18.95 -1.87
CA LEU A 5 8.03 -18.11 -0.66
C LEU A 5 7.67 -16.65 -1.00
N MET A 6 8.23 -16.13 -2.08
CA MET A 6 7.90 -14.77 -2.56
C MET A 6 6.42 -14.68 -2.96
N ALA A 7 5.93 -15.65 -3.75
CA ALA A 7 4.52 -15.71 -4.12
C ALA A 7 3.60 -15.80 -2.90
N ALA A 8 3.93 -16.68 -1.94
CA ALA A 8 3.17 -16.83 -0.71
C ALA A 8 3.12 -15.53 0.12
N ALA A 9 4.26 -14.84 0.28
CA ALA A 9 4.33 -13.56 0.98
C ALA A 9 3.44 -12.49 0.31
N LEU A 10 3.46 -12.42 -1.02
CA LEU A 10 2.64 -11.47 -1.77
C LEU A 10 1.15 -11.82 -1.72
N PHE A 11 0.77 -13.10 -1.81
CA PHE A 11 -0.63 -13.51 -1.65
C PHE A 11 -1.14 -13.32 -0.21
N LEU A 12 -0.31 -13.50 0.81
CA LEU A 12 -0.67 -13.14 2.19
C LEU A 12 -0.90 -11.63 2.32
N LEU A 13 -0.06 -10.80 1.69
CA LEU A 13 -0.28 -9.36 1.63
C LEU A 13 -1.59 -9.01 0.92
N ALA A 14 -1.88 -9.65 -0.21
CA ALA A 14 -3.15 -9.47 -0.93
C ALA A 14 -4.34 -9.88 -0.05
N GLY A 15 -4.30 -11.03 0.60
CA GLY A 15 -5.33 -11.49 1.54
C GLY A 15 -5.59 -10.51 2.68
N ALA A 16 -4.52 -9.94 3.26
CA ALA A 16 -4.62 -8.91 4.28
C ALA A 16 -5.29 -7.60 3.79
N ARG A 17 -5.35 -7.39 2.46
CA ARG A 17 -5.96 -6.21 1.83
C ARG A 17 -7.40 -6.41 1.37
N ILE A 18 -7.93 -7.64 1.34
CA ILE A 18 -9.32 -7.93 0.94
C ILE A 18 -10.34 -7.02 1.66
N PRO A 19 -10.28 -6.80 2.99
CA PRO A 19 -11.25 -5.93 3.65
C PRO A 19 -11.18 -4.46 3.19
N ALA A 20 -10.01 -3.99 2.76
CA ALA A 20 -9.85 -2.65 2.19
C ALA A 20 -10.43 -2.57 0.78
N LEU A 21 -10.18 -3.59 -0.04
CA LEU A 21 -10.73 -3.71 -1.38
C LEU A 21 -12.27 -3.71 -1.38
N LEU A 22 -12.88 -4.46 -0.46
CA LEU A 22 -14.35 -4.53 -0.33
C LEU A 22 -14.98 -3.19 0.06
N ARG A 23 -14.24 -2.32 0.76
CA ARG A 23 -14.73 -0.99 1.16
C ARG A 23 -14.58 0.06 0.07
N SER A 24 -13.44 0.08 -0.62
CA SER A 24 -13.07 1.14 -1.57
C SER A 24 -13.25 0.76 -3.04
N ARG A 25 -13.68 -0.45 -3.36
CA ARG A 25 -13.77 -1.05 -4.70
C ARG A 25 -12.44 -1.11 -5.48
N SER A 26 -11.38 -0.48 -4.99
CA SER A 26 -10.05 -0.54 -5.60
C SER A 26 -8.98 -0.37 -4.50
N ASP A 27 -7.97 -1.22 -4.50
CA ASP A 27 -6.80 -1.12 -3.61
C ASP A 27 -5.54 -1.37 -4.43
N LEU A 28 -4.70 -0.33 -4.55
CA LEU A 28 -3.48 -0.37 -5.35
C LEU A 28 -2.47 -1.38 -4.81
N VAL A 29 -2.41 -1.55 -3.47
CA VAL A 29 -1.52 -2.53 -2.83
C VAL A 29 -2.00 -3.94 -3.09
N PHE A 30 -3.32 -4.19 -3.09
CA PHE A 30 -3.90 -5.47 -3.46
C PHE A 30 -3.50 -5.84 -4.90
N SER A 31 -3.70 -4.93 -5.85
CA SER A 31 -3.35 -5.15 -7.26
C SER A 31 -1.86 -5.44 -7.42
N CYS A 32 -0.99 -4.65 -6.78
CA CYS A 32 0.46 -4.90 -6.75
C CYS A 32 0.77 -6.31 -6.27
N ALA A 33 0.19 -6.71 -5.13
CA ALA A 33 0.46 -8.00 -4.50
C ALA A 33 -0.03 -9.19 -5.34
N VAL A 34 -1.20 -9.06 -6.00
CA VAL A 34 -1.72 -10.10 -6.88
C VAL A 34 -0.86 -10.26 -8.12
N TYR A 35 -0.57 -9.18 -8.84
CA TYR A 35 0.26 -9.26 -10.05
C TYR A 35 1.68 -9.75 -9.75
N GLY A 36 2.29 -9.27 -8.67
CA GLY A 36 3.61 -9.73 -8.22
C GLY A 36 3.60 -11.19 -7.77
N GLY A 37 2.55 -11.62 -7.05
CA GLY A 37 2.38 -12.99 -6.60
C GLY A 37 2.24 -13.98 -7.76
N VAL A 38 1.40 -13.65 -8.75
CA VAL A 38 1.24 -14.46 -9.97
C VAL A 38 2.55 -14.50 -10.76
N GLY A 39 3.21 -13.36 -10.95
CA GLY A 39 4.51 -13.29 -11.61
C GLY A 39 5.58 -14.14 -10.92
N SER A 40 5.68 -14.06 -9.59
CA SER A 40 6.61 -14.88 -8.79
C SER A 40 6.29 -16.38 -8.88
N LEU A 41 5.00 -16.75 -8.93
CA LEU A 41 4.58 -18.13 -9.09
C LEU A 41 4.98 -18.67 -10.47
N LEU A 42 4.74 -17.92 -11.53
CA LEU A 42 5.13 -18.27 -12.90
C LEU A 42 6.65 -18.35 -13.07
N MET A 43 7.44 -17.72 -12.24
CA MET A 43 8.89 -17.78 -12.27
C MET A 43 9.43 -19.17 -11.80
N SER A 44 8.61 -19.96 -11.10
CA SER A 44 8.99 -21.31 -10.70
C SER A 44 9.01 -22.27 -11.89
N PRO A 45 10.12 -23.01 -12.13
CA PRO A 45 10.21 -23.97 -13.25
C PRO A 45 9.08 -25.02 -13.26
N VAL A 46 8.59 -25.41 -12.07
CA VAL A 46 7.49 -26.38 -11.90
C VAL A 46 6.18 -25.86 -12.46
N VAL A 47 5.95 -24.54 -12.43
CA VAL A 47 4.76 -23.90 -12.98
C VAL A 47 5.03 -23.41 -14.41
N TYR A 48 6.20 -22.84 -14.64
CA TYR A 48 6.62 -22.27 -15.91
C TYR A 48 6.49 -23.25 -17.07
N VAL A 49 7.15 -24.42 -16.94
CA VAL A 49 7.26 -25.38 -18.04
C VAL A 49 5.89 -25.93 -18.47
N PRO A 50 5.02 -26.43 -17.58
CA PRO A 50 3.71 -26.92 -17.99
C PRO A 50 2.84 -25.83 -18.64
N VAL A 51 2.85 -24.61 -18.07
CA VAL A 51 2.02 -23.51 -18.58
C VAL A 51 2.53 -23.07 -19.96
N ASP A 52 3.84 -22.92 -20.14
CA ASP A 52 4.39 -22.52 -21.43
C ASP A 52 4.18 -23.56 -22.51
N THR A 53 4.33 -24.85 -22.17
CA THR A 53 4.03 -25.95 -23.09
C THR A 53 2.56 -25.94 -23.52
N ALA A 54 1.64 -25.67 -22.60
CA ALA A 54 0.21 -25.55 -22.91
C ALA A 54 -0.09 -24.32 -23.80
N LEU A 55 0.75 -23.28 -23.75
CA LEU A 55 0.65 -22.09 -24.60
C LEU A 55 1.40 -22.19 -25.93
N GLY A 56 1.89 -23.38 -26.29
CA GLY A 56 2.57 -23.62 -27.57
C GLY A 56 4.08 -23.70 -27.49
N GLY A 57 4.70 -23.59 -26.30
CA GLY A 57 6.13 -23.86 -26.10
C GLY A 57 7.08 -22.80 -26.66
N MET A 58 6.61 -21.56 -26.81
CA MET A 58 7.37 -20.44 -27.39
C MET A 58 7.84 -19.40 -26.34
N ASN A 59 8.02 -19.83 -25.10
CA ASN A 59 8.41 -18.97 -23.98
C ASN A 59 7.47 -17.76 -23.73
N LEU A 60 6.19 -17.86 -24.11
CA LEU A 60 5.20 -16.82 -23.87
C LEU A 60 5.02 -16.50 -22.37
N VAL A 61 5.20 -17.52 -21.53
CA VAL A 61 5.17 -17.33 -20.07
C VAL A 61 6.23 -16.34 -19.62
N LYS A 62 7.41 -16.28 -20.28
CA LYS A 62 8.46 -15.29 -19.96
C LYS A 62 8.00 -13.87 -20.20
N LEU A 63 7.31 -13.62 -21.31
CA LEU A 63 6.72 -12.31 -21.60
C LEU A 63 5.64 -11.95 -20.59
N VAL A 64 4.74 -12.88 -20.29
CA VAL A 64 3.64 -12.67 -19.34
C VAL A 64 4.17 -12.37 -17.94
N LEU A 65 5.09 -13.20 -17.40
CA LEU A 65 5.62 -12.98 -16.05
C LEU A 65 6.37 -11.65 -15.92
N ASN A 66 7.17 -11.26 -16.92
CA ASN A 66 7.87 -9.98 -16.93
C ASN A 66 6.86 -8.81 -16.96
N SER A 67 5.81 -8.93 -17.79
CA SER A 67 4.75 -7.92 -17.85
C SER A 67 4.02 -7.79 -16.52
N LEU A 68 3.73 -8.90 -15.84
CA LEU A 68 3.10 -8.90 -14.51
C LEU A 68 3.99 -8.22 -13.46
N MET A 69 5.30 -8.45 -13.51
CA MET A 69 6.27 -7.78 -12.62
C MET A 69 6.31 -6.26 -12.85
N ILE A 70 6.33 -5.82 -14.12
CA ILE A 70 6.27 -4.41 -14.49
C ILE A 70 4.98 -3.77 -13.96
N VAL A 71 3.83 -4.40 -14.20
CA VAL A 71 2.52 -3.91 -13.74
C VAL A 71 2.44 -3.88 -12.22
N SER A 72 2.95 -4.93 -11.55
CA SER A 72 3.01 -4.98 -10.08
C SER A 72 3.79 -3.80 -9.50
N LEU A 73 4.99 -3.55 -10.01
CA LEU A 73 5.83 -2.45 -9.53
C LEU A 73 5.23 -1.07 -9.85
N TRP A 74 4.51 -0.96 -10.97
CA TRP A 74 3.75 0.23 -11.29
C TRP A 74 2.66 0.52 -10.26
N TYR A 75 1.88 -0.50 -9.85
CA TYR A 75 0.89 -0.37 -8.78
C TYR A 75 1.53 -0.04 -7.43
N LEU A 76 2.71 -0.60 -7.12
CA LEU A 76 3.48 -0.25 -5.93
C LEU A 76 3.84 1.24 -5.92
N ARG A 77 4.33 1.75 -7.04
CA ARG A 77 4.62 3.18 -7.22
C ARG A 77 3.38 4.04 -6.99
N LEU A 78 2.25 3.69 -7.61
CA LEU A 78 0.99 4.42 -7.43
C LEU A 78 0.52 4.38 -5.96
N ALA A 79 0.65 3.24 -5.29
CA ALA A 79 0.30 3.09 -3.88
C ALA A 79 1.20 3.97 -2.97
N ALA A 80 2.50 4.03 -3.24
CA ALA A 80 3.42 4.88 -2.51
C ALA A 80 3.07 6.37 -2.68
N TYR A 81 2.79 6.83 -3.91
CA TYR A 81 2.35 8.20 -4.17
C TYR A 81 1.02 8.53 -3.48
N ALA A 82 0.03 7.65 -3.59
CA ALA A 82 -1.27 7.86 -2.97
C ALA A 82 -1.19 7.96 -1.44
N ALA A 83 -0.26 7.23 -0.82
CA ALA A 83 -0.08 7.25 0.63
C ALA A 83 0.71 8.47 1.14
N ILE A 84 1.64 8.99 0.33
CA ILE A 84 2.61 10.01 0.76
C ILE A 84 2.21 11.41 0.29
N ALA A 85 1.71 11.54 -0.93
CA ALA A 85 1.44 12.81 -1.59
C ALA A 85 0.11 12.77 -2.37
N PRO A 86 -1.04 12.67 -1.66
CA PRO A 86 -2.35 12.58 -2.31
C PRO A 86 -2.64 13.77 -3.23
N GLU A 87 -2.15 14.98 -2.88
CA GLU A 87 -2.34 16.19 -3.67
C GLU A 87 -1.52 16.23 -4.96
N ALA A 88 -0.35 15.61 -4.98
CA ALA A 88 0.50 15.54 -6.18
C ALA A 88 -0.11 14.64 -7.27
N GLY A 89 -1.01 13.73 -6.88
CA GLY A 89 -1.71 12.83 -7.77
C GLY A 89 -2.71 13.51 -8.71
N GLY A 90 -3.32 14.64 -8.31
CA GLY A 90 -4.35 15.33 -9.09
C GLY A 90 -3.83 16.16 -10.27
N ARG A 91 -2.63 16.69 -10.20
CA ARG A 91 -2.06 17.65 -11.17
C ARG A 91 -1.31 17.04 -12.36
N ARG A 92 -0.91 15.77 -12.31
CA ARG A 92 -0.18 15.14 -13.41
C ARG A 92 -1.12 14.70 -14.52
N SER A 93 -0.83 15.08 -15.76
CA SER A 93 -1.55 14.65 -16.98
C SER A 93 -1.62 13.12 -17.03
N TRP A 94 -2.72 12.57 -17.53
CA TRP A 94 -2.93 11.12 -17.74
C TRP A 94 -1.77 10.49 -18.53
N TRP A 95 -1.27 11.18 -19.54
CA TRP A 95 -0.15 10.75 -20.38
C TRP A 95 1.13 10.50 -19.55
N THR A 96 1.49 11.40 -18.65
CA THR A 96 2.68 11.22 -17.80
C THR A 96 2.51 10.12 -16.77
N ARG A 97 1.27 9.70 -16.50
CA ARG A 97 0.98 8.60 -15.59
C ARG A 97 1.05 7.23 -16.24
N THR A 98 0.66 7.07 -17.51
CA THR A 98 0.56 5.76 -18.16
C THR A 98 1.65 5.52 -19.20
N LEU A 99 2.21 6.57 -19.78
CA LEU A 99 3.20 6.46 -20.84
C LEU A 99 4.43 5.59 -20.48
N PRO A 100 5.08 5.72 -19.31
CA PRO A 100 6.22 4.86 -19.00
C PRO A 100 5.85 3.38 -18.97
N LEU A 101 4.68 3.05 -18.42
CA LEU A 101 4.18 1.67 -18.37
C LEU A 101 3.91 1.12 -19.77
N THR A 102 3.12 1.84 -20.57
CA THR A 102 2.72 1.39 -21.90
C THR A 102 3.92 1.29 -22.83
N LEU A 103 4.84 2.26 -22.79
CA LEU A 103 6.07 2.24 -23.59
C LEU A 103 6.94 1.04 -23.23
N THR A 104 7.16 0.78 -21.93
CA THR A 104 7.97 -0.37 -21.48
C THR A 104 7.36 -1.69 -21.93
N LEU A 105 6.04 -1.88 -21.74
CA LEU A 105 5.35 -3.10 -22.15
C LEU A 105 5.39 -3.29 -23.67
N SER A 106 5.20 -2.23 -24.45
CA SER A 106 5.24 -2.28 -25.91
C SER A 106 6.65 -2.63 -26.42
N LEU A 107 7.69 -1.98 -25.91
CA LEU A 107 9.08 -2.24 -26.29
C LEU A 107 9.49 -3.66 -25.87
N GLN A 108 9.12 -4.09 -24.67
CA GLN A 108 9.40 -5.43 -24.20
C GLN A 108 8.75 -6.49 -25.10
N THR A 109 7.49 -6.28 -25.47
CA THR A 109 6.78 -7.19 -26.40
C THR A 109 7.46 -7.20 -27.78
N ALA A 110 7.84 -6.04 -28.31
CA ALA A 110 8.54 -5.96 -29.59
C ALA A 110 9.87 -6.72 -29.57
N PHE A 111 10.70 -6.53 -28.53
CA PHE A 111 11.98 -7.23 -28.43
C PHE A 111 11.81 -8.75 -28.19
N PHE A 112 10.75 -9.17 -27.48
CA PHE A 112 10.41 -10.58 -27.36
C PHE A 112 10.10 -11.20 -28.71
N LEU A 113 9.25 -10.56 -29.52
CA LEU A 113 8.89 -11.03 -30.86
C LEU A 113 10.10 -11.05 -31.80
N LEU A 114 10.96 -10.05 -31.74
CA LEU A 114 12.20 -10.00 -32.52
C LEU A 114 13.22 -11.08 -32.10
N THR A 115 13.19 -11.51 -30.83
CA THR A 115 14.04 -12.62 -30.36
C THR A 115 13.60 -13.93 -30.96
N GLY A 116 12.30 -14.16 -31.19
CA GLY A 116 11.74 -15.36 -31.77
C GLY A 116 12.15 -16.63 -31.00
N PRO A 117 11.80 -16.76 -29.70
CA PRO A 117 12.17 -17.95 -28.95
C PRO A 117 11.45 -19.19 -29.50
N THR A 118 12.18 -20.31 -29.63
CA THR A 118 11.69 -21.52 -30.29
C THR A 118 11.51 -22.72 -29.35
N ALA A 119 11.84 -22.56 -28.07
CA ALA A 119 11.77 -23.65 -27.10
C ALA A 119 11.36 -23.16 -25.72
N THR A 120 10.56 -23.96 -25.03
CA THR A 120 10.22 -23.73 -23.61
C THR A 120 11.46 -23.86 -22.74
N THR A 121 11.90 -22.77 -22.15
CA THR A 121 12.99 -22.79 -21.18
C THR A 121 12.86 -21.69 -20.13
N PRO A 122 12.96 -22.02 -18.85
CA PRO A 122 13.07 -21.00 -17.81
C PRO A 122 14.44 -20.30 -17.84
N ALA A 123 15.46 -20.91 -18.44
CA ALA A 123 16.81 -20.36 -18.59
C ALA A 123 16.88 -19.42 -19.80
N TRP A 124 16.33 -18.22 -19.66
CA TRP A 124 16.34 -17.22 -20.73
C TRP A 124 17.75 -16.84 -21.24
N GLY A 125 18.77 -17.02 -20.39
CA GLY A 125 20.18 -16.74 -20.71
C GLY A 125 20.69 -17.38 -21.99
N ILE A 126 20.07 -18.46 -22.49
CA ILE A 126 20.45 -19.10 -23.77
C ILE A 126 20.13 -18.24 -24.99
N TYR A 127 19.23 -17.27 -24.86
CA TYR A 127 18.88 -16.33 -25.94
C TYR A 127 19.62 -14.99 -25.81
N GLU A 128 20.26 -14.68 -24.68
CA GLU A 128 20.85 -13.38 -24.36
C GLU A 128 22.07 -13.03 -25.24
N ASP A 129 22.63 -13.97 -25.99
CA ASP A 129 23.63 -13.70 -27.02
C ASP A 129 23.01 -12.94 -28.22
N ARG A 130 21.69 -13.01 -28.39
CA ARG A 130 20.97 -12.24 -29.40
C ARG A 130 20.65 -10.84 -28.86
N PHE A 131 21.01 -9.80 -29.64
CA PHE A 131 20.79 -8.42 -29.24
C PHE A 131 19.33 -8.08 -28.83
N PRO A 132 18.27 -8.56 -29.53
CA PRO A 132 16.90 -8.34 -29.09
C PRO A 132 16.57 -8.98 -27.73
N ALA A 133 17.12 -10.16 -27.42
CA ALA A 133 16.92 -10.81 -26.14
C ALA A 133 17.60 -10.07 -24.98
N LEU A 134 18.77 -9.50 -25.22
CA LEU A 134 19.45 -8.61 -24.29
C LEU A 134 18.56 -7.38 -23.99
N LEU A 135 18.03 -6.73 -25.04
CA LEU A 135 17.16 -5.56 -24.87
C LEU A 135 15.88 -5.91 -24.12
N PHE A 136 15.29 -7.09 -24.38
CA PHE A 136 14.14 -7.61 -23.62
C PHE A 136 14.43 -7.71 -22.12
N SER A 137 15.57 -8.28 -21.74
CA SER A 137 16.01 -8.40 -20.34
C SER A 137 16.30 -7.03 -19.72
N LEU A 138 17.00 -6.17 -20.47
CA LEU A 138 17.34 -4.82 -20.00
C LEU A 138 16.11 -3.94 -19.76
N MET A 139 15.04 -4.04 -20.59
CA MET A 139 13.80 -3.27 -20.39
C MET A 139 13.20 -3.54 -19.04
N LEU A 140 13.07 -4.81 -18.63
CA LEU A 140 12.57 -5.18 -17.31
C LEU A 140 13.47 -4.62 -16.21
N THR A 141 14.77 -4.90 -16.30
CA THR A 141 15.73 -4.59 -15.24
C THR A 141 15.86 -3.08 -15.03
N LEU A 142 15.94 -2.29 -16.11
CA LEU A 142 15.97 -0.82 -16.05
C LEU A 142 14.65 -0.24 -15.51
N PHE A 143 13.51 -0.83 -15.87
CA PHE A 143 12.23 -0.40 -15.31
C PHE A 143 12.18 -0.62 -13.81
N ILE A 144 12.58 -1.81 -13.33
CA ILE A 144 12.63 -2.12 -11.89
C ILE A 144 13.61 -1.17 -11.18
N CYS A 145 14.80 -0.94 -11.73
CA CYS A 145 15.76 0.03 -11.18
C CYS A 145 15.14 1.43 -11.04
N SER A 146 14.55 1.95 -12.11
CA SER A 146 14.00 3.31 -12.12
C SER A 146 12.84 3.47 -11.12
N MET A 147 11.92 2.53 -11.08
CA MET A 147 10.78 2.55 -10.15
C MET A 147 11.23 2.38 -8.70
N SER A 148 12.16 1.47 -8.45
CA SER A 148 12.71 1.25 -7.11
C SER A 148 13.44 2.49 -6.59
N ALA A 149 14.26 3.13 -7.41
CA ALA A 149 14.93 4.39 -7.07
C ALA A 149 13.92 5.50 -6.76
N GLU A 150 12.89 5.68 -7.61
CA GLU A 150 11.86 6.68 -7.42
C GLU A 150 11.09 6.47 -6.11
N ILE A 151 10.66 5.23 -5.83
CA ILE A 151 9.94 4.89 -4.59
C ILE A 151 10.83 5.13 -3.37
N ALA A 152 12.10 4.72 -3.42
CA ALA A 152 13.04 4.93 -2.32
C ALA A 152 13.22 6.42 -2.00
N VAL A 153 13.46 7.24 -3.03
CA VAL A 153 13.62 8.70 -2.88
C VAL A 153 12.37 9.32 -2.24
N ILE A 154 11.17 8.95 -2.71
CA ILE A 154 9.91 9.45 -2.16
C ILE A 154 9.76 9.03 -0.70
N CYS A 155 9.99 7.76 -0.38
CA CYS A 155 9.88 7.26 0.98
C CYS A 155 10.78 8.06 1.92
N PHE A 156 12.09 8.16 1.63
CA PHE A 156 13.04 8.85 2.52
C PHE A 156 12.82 10.36 2.61
N ARG A 157 12.33 11.00 1.55
CA ARG A 157 12.00 12.42 1.56
C ARG A 157 10.86 12.74 2.54
N TYR A 158 9.87 11.85 2.68
CA TYR A 158 8.68 12.12 3.49
C TYR A 158 8.68 11.44 4.86
N VAL A 159 9.51 10.41 5.08
CA VAL A 159 9.67 9.68 6.36
C VAL A 159 9.83 10.62 7.58
N PRO A 160 10.64 11.72 7.54
CA PRO A 160 10.80 12.59 8.71
C PRO A 160 9.50 13.26 9.18
N ARG A 161 8.54 13.44 8.27
CA ARG A 161 7.26 14.15 8.54
C ARG A 161 6.14 13.21 8.99
N MET A 162 6.40 11.89 9.04
CA MET A 162 5.39 10.88 9.34
C MET A 162 5.34 10.54 10.83
N SER A 163 4.16 10.08 11.30
CA SER A 163 4.01 9.47 12.62
C SER A 163 4.80 8.17 12.75
N ARG A 164 5.15 7.76 13.98
CA ARG A 164 6.05 6.62 14.23
C ARG A 164 5.73 5.34 13.44
N PRO A 165 4.48 4.81 13.41
CA PRO A 165 4.20 3.56 12.69
C PRO A 165 4.36 3.71 11.17
N PHE A 166 3.97 4.87 10.62
CA PHE A 166 4.17 5.15 9.20
C PHE A 166 5.64 5.34 8.86
N ARG A 167 6.39 6.02 9.74
CA ARG A 167 7.85 6.20 9.58
C ARG A 167 8.57 4.86 9.46
N VAL A 168 8.28 3.90 10.37
CA VAL A 168 8.89 2.57 10.33
C VAL A 168 8.51 1.85 9.04
N GLY A 169 7.23 1.80 8.69
CA GLY A 169 6.76 1.13 7.47
C GLY A 169 7.38 1.69 6.20
N PHE A 170 7.38 3.02 6.02
CA PHE A 170 7.94 3.63 4.82
C PHE A 170 9.48 3.61 4.79
N SER A 171 10.15 3.58 5.94
CA SER A 171 11.61 3.33 5.99
C SER A 171 11.95 1.91 5.53
N MET A 172 11.17 0.90 5.94
CA MET A 172 11.35 -0.48 5.48
C MET A 172 11.06 -0.63 3.97
N LEU A 173 9.98 -0.01 3.48
CA LEU A 173 9.68 0.03 2.05
C LEU A 173 10.82 0.67 1.25
N GLY A 174 11.31 1.83 1.69
CA GLY A 174 12.42 2.53 1.06
C GLY A 174 13.71 1.70 1.07
N ALA A 175 14.05 1.05 2.18
CA ALA A 175 15.21 0.16 2.29
C ALA A 175 15.07 -1.06 1.36
N GLY A 176 13.88 -1.68 1.28
CA GLY A 176 13.59 -2.75 0.33
C GLY A 176 13.76 -2.31 -1.12
N CYS A 177 13.31 -1.10 -1.45
CA CYS A 177 13.48 -0.54 -2.80
C CYS A 177 14.96 -0.21 -3.11
N ILE A 178 15.75 0.29 -2.16
CA ILE A 178 17.20 0.46 -2.37
C ILE A 178 17.86 -0.88 -2.64
N MET A 179 17.54 -1.90 -1.86
CA MET A 179 18.10 -3.24 -2.06
C MET A 179 17.69 -3.81 -3.42
N GLY A 180 16.42 -3.69 -3.80
CA GLY A 180 15.94 -4.07 -5.14
C GLY A 180 16.65 -3.32 -6.26
N PHE A 181 16.89 -2.02 -6.09
CA PHE A 181 17.68 -1.22 -7.04
C PHE A 181 19.10 -1.78 -7.20
N LEU A 182 19.81 -2.06 -6.09
CA LEU A 182 21.19 -2.57 -6.12
C LEU A 182 21.27 -3.95 -6.80
N VAL A 183 20.32 -4.85 -6.50
CA VAL A 183 20.22 -6.17 -7.14
C VAL A 183 20.01 -6.04 -8.64
N MET A 184 19.10 -5.18 -9.06
CA MET A 184 18.81 -4.98 -10.49
C MET A 184 19.91 -4.23 -11.22
N ALA A 185 20.61 -3.31 -10.55
CA ALA A 185 21.77 -2.62 -11.11
C ALA A 185 22.90 -3.59 -11.40
N GLU A 186 23.19 -4.52 -10.47
CA GLU A 186 24.18 -5.57 -10.68
C GLU A 186 23.75 -6.53 -11.81
N MET A 187 22.44 -6.84 -11.90
CA MET A 187 21.91 -7.63 -13.01
C MET A 187 22.05 -6.92 -14.37
N CYS A 188 21.79 -5.61 -14.43
CA CYS A 188 22.06 -4.79 -15.63
C CYS A 188 23.52 -4.86 -16.01
N LEU A 189 24.42 -4.69 -15.04
CA LEU A 189 25.86 -4.75 -15.26
C LEU A 189 26.27 -6.11 -15.81
N SER A 190 25.76 -7.20 -15.24
CA SER A 190 26.03 -8.59 -15.66
C SER A 190 25.53 -8.86 -17.09
N LEU A 191 24.36 -8.35 -17.46
CA LEU A 191 23.81 -8.46 -18.81
C LEU A 191 24.68 -7.70 -19.83
N LEU A 192 25.09 -6.49 -19.51
CA LEU A 192 25.93 -5.67 -20.37
C LEU A 192 27.37 -6.23 -20.51
N ALA A 193 27.91 -6.80 -19.43
CA ALA A 193 29.24 -7.37 -19.41
C ALA A 193 29.41 -8.57 -20.37
N ARG A 194 28.34 -9.28 -20.70
CA ARG A 194 28.36 -10.35 -21.72
C ARG A 194 28.66 -9.83 -23.12
N HIS A 195 28.27 -8.58 -23.41
CA HIS A 195 28.50 -7.95 -24.71
C HIS A 195 29.66 -6.94 -24.69
N LEU A 196 29.98 -6.40 -23.53
CA LEU A 196 31.00 -5.39 -23.31
C LEU A 196 32.06 -5.92 -22.35
N THR A 197 33.08 -6.58 -22.89
CA THR A 197 34.11 -7.32 -22.12
C THR A 197 34.82 -6.47 -21.06
N PHE A 198 34.95 -5.16 -21.27
CA PHE A 198 35.56 -4.26 -20.28
C PHE A 198 34.71 -4.11 -19.01
N LEU A 199 33.42 -4.41 -19.03
CA LEU A 199 32.55 -4.40 -17.85
C LEU A 199 32.66 -5.68 -17.04
N ALA A 200 33.21 -6.76 -17.60
CA ALA A 200 33.32 -8.03 -16.91
C ALA A 200 34.13 -7.97 -15.60
N VAL A 201 35.08 -7.02 -15.50
CA VAL A 201 35.87 -6.78 -14.29
C VAL A 201 35.01 -6.27 -13.12
N LEU A 202 33.88 -5.60 -13.40
CA LEU A 202 32.99 -5.02 -12.40
C LEU A 202 31.93 -6.01 -11.90
N VAL A 203 31.70 -7.10 -12.62
CA VAL A 203 30.68 -8.11 -12.26
C VAL A 203 31.20 -9.00 -11.15
N ARG A 204 30.38 -9.22 -10.13
CA ARG A 204 30.68 -10.12 -9.01
C ARG A 204 30.10 -11.51 -9.27
N PRO A 205 30.91 -12.56 -9.53
CA PRO A 205 30.39 -13.88 -9.87
C PRO A 205 29.55 -14.54 -8.75
N ASP A 206 29.86 -14.21 -7.48
CA ASP A 206 29.21 -14.79 -6.30
C ASP A 206 28.10 -13.87 -5.72
N PHE A 207 27.54 -12.97 -6.52
CA PHE A 207 26.52 -12.05 -6.02
C PHE A 207 25.23 -12.78 -5.65
N PRO A 208 24.71 -12.66 -4.40
CA PRO A 208 23.60 -13.44 -3.90
C PRO A 208 22.22 -12.86 -4.34
N TYR A 209 21.95 -12.84 -5.65
CA TYR A 209 20.74 -12.23 -6.23
C TYR A 209 19.45 -12.65 -5.54
N HIS A 210 19.20 -13.96 -5.45
CA HIS A 210 17.94 -14.48 -4.96
C HIS A 210 17.69 -14.20 -3.49
N GLN A 211 18.75 -14.22 -2.67
CA GLN A 211 18.66 -13.91 -1.24
C GLN A 211 18.33 -12.43 -1.03
N LEU A 212 19.01 -11.55 -1.75
CA LEU A 212 18.78 -10.11 -1.66
C LEU A 212 17.42 -9.71 -2.23
N GLU A 213 16.98 -10.33 -3.31
CA GLU A 213 15.65 -10.15 -3.90
C GLU A 213 14.54 -10.56 -2.91
N LEU A 214 14.71 -11.69 -2.23
CA LEU A 214 13.78 -12.14 -1.19
C LEU A 214 13.74 -11.13 -0.03
N VAL A 215 14.90 -10.68 0.47
CA VAL A 215 14.97 -9.69 1.54
C VAL A 215 14.32 -8.37 1.11
N ALA A 216 14.59 -7.90 -0.11
CA ALA A 216 13.96 -6.71 -0.67
C ALA A 216 12.42 -6.83 -0.69
N THR A 217 11.92 -7.98 -1.15
CA THR A 217 10.47 -8.27 -1.23
C THR A 217 9.83 -8.32 0.16
N VAL A 218 10.48 -8.97 1.13
CA VAL A 218 10.00 -9.05 2.52
C VAL A 218 9.98 -7.67 3.18
N LEU A 219 11.04 -6.87 3.00
CA LEU A 219 11.10 -5.51 3.53
C LEU A 219 10.01 -4.62 2.92
N ALA A 220 9.80 -4.69 1.60
CA ALA A 220 8.75 -3.94 0.93
C ALA A 220 7.35 -4.36 1.39
N GLY A 221 7.09 -5.67 1.48
CA GLY A 221 5.83 -6.22 1.97
C GLY A 221 5.53 -5.86 3.43
N ALA A 222 6.51 -6.01 4.31
CA ALA A 222 6.40 -5.59 5.71
C ALA A 222 6.17 -4.07 5.82
N GLY A 223 6.91 -3.29 5.03
CA GLY A 223 6.78 -1.84 4.96
C GLY A 223 5.37 -1.36 4.59
N LEU A 224 4.69 -2.06 3.69
CA LEU A 224 3.30 -1.79 3.31
C LEU A 224 2.28 -2.30 4.34
N THR A 225 2.61 -3.35 5.07
CA THR A 225 1.70 -4.00 6.02
C THR A 225 1.62 -3.22 7.35
N ILE A 226 2.76 -2.73 7.86
CA ILE A 226 2.85 -2.02 9.14
C ILE A 226 1.90 -0.81 9.20
N PRO A 227 1.91 0.14 8.24
CA PRO A 227 0.99 1.28 8.25
C PRO A 227 -0.49 0.85 8.18
N ALA A 228 -0.79 -0.21 7.42
CA ALA A 228 -2.13 -0.72 7.28
C ALA A 228 -2.68 -1.32 8.58
N VAL A 229 -1.86 -2.07 9.31
CA VAL A 229 -2.22 -2.65 10.61
C VAL A 229 -2.34 -1.54 11.67
N ALA A 230 -1.35 -0.64 11.72
CA ALA A 230 -1.38 0.49 12.65
C ALA A 230 -2.60 1.40 12.44
N GLY A 231 -2.95 1.71 11.19
CA GLY A 231 -4.13 2.49 10.87
C GLY A 231 -5.45 1.80 11.24
N ARG A 232 -5.51 0.46 11.12
CA ARG A 232 -6.68 -0.32 11.58
C ARG A 232 -6.79 -0.33 13.10
N ALA A 233 -5.67 -0.54 13.79
CA ALA A 233 -5.62 -0.53 15.25
C ALA A 233 -6.01 0.86 15.81
N ALA A 234 -5.48 1.93 15.21
CA ALA A 234 -5.83 3.30 15.60
C ALA A 234 -7.32 3.60 15.41
N ARG A 235 -7.92 3.19 14.27
CA ARG A 235 -9.36 3.36 14.03
C ARG A 235 -10.21 2.55 15.00
N LYS A 236 -9.83 1.30 15.30
CA LYS A 236 -10.52 0.46 16.28
C LYS A 236 -10.47 1.08 17.68
N ASN A 237 -9.30 1.58 18.10
CA ASN A 237 -9.14 2.25 19.38
C ASN A 237 -9.93 3.55 19.44
N LEU A 238 -9.97 4.34 18.37
CA LEU A 238 -10.78 5.55 18.29
C LEU A 238 -12.26 5.22 18.39
N HIS A 239 -12.73 4.23 17.65
CA HIS A 239 -14.12 3.79 17.71
C HIS A 239 -14.51 3.32 19.13
N ARG A 240 -13.66 2.51 19.77
CA ARG A 240 -13.88 2.07 21.15
C ARG A 240 -13.95 3.25 22.12
N ARG A 241 -13.00 4.19 22.05
CA ARG A 241 -13.02 5.41 22.90
C ARG A 241 -14.26 6.26 22.66
N ASN A 242 -14.67 6.42 21.41
CA ASN A 242 -15.87 7.16 21.09
C ASN A 242 -17.14 6.48 21.62
N THR A 243 -17.22 5.16 21.56
CA THR A 243 -18.33 4.39 22.12
C THR A 243 -18.36 4.46 23.66
N GLU A 244 -17.21 4.36 24.32
CA GLU A 244 -17.09 4.55 25.77
C GLU A 244 -17.49 5.97 26.20
N THR A 245 -17.06 6.99 25.43
CA THR A 245 -17.45 8.38 25.67
C THR A 245 -18.95 8.57 25.47
N LEU A 246 -19.52 8.00 24.40
CA LEU A 246 -20.96 8.08 24.13
C LEU A 246 -21.78 7.47 25.27
N ALA A 247 -21.44 6.27 25.73
CA ALA A 247 -22.15 5.61 26.83
C ALA A 247 -22.11 6.44 28.12
N ARG A 248 -20.97 7.08 28.43
CA ARG A 248 -20.84 7.92 29.63
C ARG A 248 -21.63 9.24 29.49
N VAL A 249 -21.61 9.87 28.31
CA VAL A 249 -22.41 11.08 28.04
C VAL A 249 -23.91 10.75 28.02
N GLU A 250 -24.33 9.60 27.49
CA GLU A 250 -25.71 9.13 27.47
C GLU A 250 -26.27 8.93 28.87
N ALA A 251 -25.46 8.41 29.82
CA ALA A 251 -25.84 8.32 31.21
C ALA A 251 -26.08 9.69 31.87
N ILE A 252 -25.24 10.69 31.58
CA ILE A 252 -25.41 12.06 32.06
C ILE A 252 -26.63 12.73 31.39
N TRP A 253 -26.80 12.54 30.13
CA TRP A 253 -27.91 13.05 29.31
C TRP A 253 -29.27 12.52 29.82
N SER A 254 -29.36 11.23 30.13
CA SER A 254 -30.59 10.64 30.71
C SER A 254 -30.96 11.26 32.02
N LYS A 255 -30.00 11.58 32.90
CA LYS A 255 -30.25 12.30 34.16
C LYS A 255 -30.73 13.74 33.89
N ALA A 256 -30.15 14.45 32.93
CA ALA A 256 -30.55 15.80 32.56
C ALA A 256 -32.00 15.85 32.03
N LEU A 257 -32.40 14.88 31.21
CA LEU A 257 -33.78 14.79 30.71
C LEU A 257 -34.80 14.42 31.77
N GLN A 258 -34.42 13.60 32.75
CA GLN A 258 -35.32 13.26 33.87
C GLN A 258 -35.53 14.43 34.82
N SER A 259 -34.56 15.32 34.93
CA SER A 259 -34.63 16.47 35.88
C SER A 259 -35.28 17.71 35.27
N THR A 260 -35.43 17.78 33.95
CA THR A 260 -36.02 18.90 33.23
C THR A 260 -37.19 18.40 32.37
N SER A 261 -38.34 19.10 32.42
CA SER A 261 -39.51 18.80 31.58
C SER A 261 -39.34 19.35 30.15
N LEU A 262 -38.13 19.32 29.63
CA LEU A 262 -37.87 19.79 28.24
C LEU A 262 -38.47 18.78 27.26
N ASP A 263 -39.42 19.27 26.46
CA ASP A 263 -39.97 18.53 25.35
C ASP A 263 -38.84 18.29 24.31
N ARG A 264 -38.69 17.02 23.85
CA ARG A 264 -37.70 16.69 22.83
C ARG A 264 -38.03 17.39 21.53
N THR A 265 -37.30 18.44 21.19
CA THR A 265 -37.50 19.21 19.95
C THR A 265 -36.91 18.54 18.71
N LEU A 266 -36.03 17.54 18.88
CA LEU A 266 -35.36 16.87 17.75
C LEU A 266 -35.42 15.34 17.92
N GLU A 267 -35.99 14.67 16.91
CA GLU A 267 -36.00 13.20 16.83
C GLU A 267 -34.58 12.66 16.71
N ALA A 268 -34.21 11.72 17.59
CA ALA A 268 -32.87 11.15 17.63
C ALA A 268 -32.74 10.12 16.52
N ASP A 269 -31.90 10.34 15.52
CA ASP A 269 -31.47 9.29 14.60
C ASP A 269 -30.48 8.36 15.31
N PRO A 270 -30.86 7.09 15.62
CA PRO A 270 -29.96 6.13 16.26
C PRO A 270 -28.77 5.74 15.35
N GLN A 271 -28.89 5.96 14.03
CA GLN A 271 -27.86 5.62 13.05
C GLN A 271 -26.91 6.78 12.72
N ALA A 272 -27.16 7.98 13.30
CA ALA A 272 -26.29 9.12 13.10
C ALA A 272 -24.84 8.82 13.55
N PRO A 273 -23.82 9.41 12.91
CA PRO A 273 -22.44 9.30 13.33
C PRO A 273 -22.24 9.58 14.81
N VAL A 274 -21.34 8.83 15.47
CA VAL A 274 -21.11 8.95 16.92
C VAL A 274 -20.77 10.39 17.34
N GLN A 275 -20.07 11.14 16.51
CA GLN A 275 -19.72 12.54 16.75
C GLN A 275 -20.95 13.45 16.78
N ASP A 276 -21.87 13.28 15.84
CA ASP A 276 -23.11 14.08 15.78
C ASP A 276 -24.01 13.77 16.97
N ARG A 277 -24.10 12.49 17.35
CA ARG A 277 -24.84 12.08 18.57
C ARG A 277 -24.23 12.67 19.84
N LEU A 278 -22.89 12.64 19.99
CA LEU A 278 -22.18 13.25 21.09
C LEU A 278 -22.42 14.76 21.14
N HIS A 279 -22.26 15.46 20.01
CA HIS A 279 -22.44 16.90 19.94
C HIS A 279 -23.86 17.30 20.37
N ARG A 280 -24.86 16.59 19.87
CA ARG A 280 -26.25 16.82 20.20
C ARG A 280 -26.52 16.60 21.70
N MET A 281 -26.09 15.46 22.28
CA MET A 281 -26.29 15.16 23.69
C MET A 281 -25.65 16.23 24.60
N VAL A 282 -24.47 16.70 24.23
CA VAL A 282 -23.78 17.76 24.99
C VAL A 282 -24.55 19.06 24.94
N VAL A 283 -25.08 19.45 23.77
CA VAL A 283 -25.95 20.67 23.64
C VAL A 283 -27.20 20.49 24.49
N GLU A 284 -27.93 19.39 24.39
CA GLU A 284 -29.14 19.15 25.16
C GLU A 284 -28.88 19.13 26.69
N ILE A 285 -27.73 18.64 27.17
CA ILE A 285 -27.33 18.72 28.57
C ILE A 285 -27.11 20.19 28.99
N ARG A 286 -26.47 21.00 28.12
CA ARG A 286 -26.25 22.42 28.40
C ARG A 286 -27.55 23.22 28.44
N ASP A 287 -28.45 22.93 27.53
CA ASP A 287 -29.79 23.54 27.52
C ASP A 287 -30.55 23.21 28.80
N ALA A 288 -30.44 21.97 29.27
CA ALA A 288 -31.03 21.53 30.54
C ALA A 288 -30.38 22.26 31.73
N GLU A 289 -29.05 22.46 31.77
CA GLU A 289 -28.37 23.25 32.81
C GLU A 289 -28.86 24.70 32.82
N LEU A 290 -28.97 25.31 31.63
CA LEU A 290 -29.45 26.69 31.49
C LEU A 290 -30.91 26.85 31.92
N ALA A 291 -31.77 25.90 31.56
CA ALA A 291 -33.19 25.91 31.96
C ALA A 291 -33.38 25.73 33.47
N ALA A 292 -32.57 24.93 34.12
CA ALA A 292 -32.59 24.69 35.57
C ALA A 292 -31.98 25.84 36.39
N GLY A 293 -31.21 26.73 35.76
CA GLY A 293 -30.59 27.92 36.41
C GLY A 293 -29.70 27.56 37.60
N THR A 294 -29.80 28.32 38.70
CA THR A 294 -29.03 28.13 39.92
C THR A 294 -29.46 26.87 40.71
N SER A 295 -30.59 26.25 40.35
CA SER A 295 -31.11 25.01 40.93
C SER A 295 -30.57 23.75 40.24
N ALA A 296 -29.65 23.85 39.29
CA ALA A 296 -29.07 22.73 38.52
C ALA A 296 -28.16 21.85 39.40
N THR A 297 -28.77 21.02 40.24
CA THR A 297 -28.07 20.07 41.16
C THR A 297 -27.93 18.65 40.54
N PHE A 298 -28.46 18.42 39.35
CA PHE A 298 -28.44 17.12 38.72
C PHE A 298 -27.08 16.65 38.20
N LEU A 299 -26.14 17.62 37.97
CA LEU A 299 -24.77 17.33 37.56
C LEU A 299 -23.79 17.47 38.73
N THR A 300 -22.99 16.43 38.96
CA THR A 300 -21.85 16.52 39.87
C THR A 300 -20.73 17.39 39.30
N ALA A 301 -19.83 17.88 40.16
CA ALA A 301 -18.66 18.65 39.72
C ALA A 301 -17.75 17.83 38.78
N GLU A 302 -17.66 16.51 39.01
CA GLU A 302 -16.89 15.59 38.16
C GLU A 302 -17.53 15.44 36.77
N GLU A 303 -18.86 15.23 36.73
CA GLU A 303 -19.59 15.12 35.45
C GLU A 303 -19.50 16.42 34.63
N ARG A 304 -19.55 17.57 35.29
CA ARG A 304 -19.39 18.88 34.63
C ARG A 304 -17.97 19.05 34.04
N SER A 305 -16.94 18.70 34.80
CA SER A 305 -15.56 18.71 34.35
C SER A 305 -15.34 17.77 33.17
N TYR A 306 -15.95 16.57 33.23
CA TYR A 306 -15.89 15.61 32.13
C TYR A 306 -16.55 16.14 30.85
N LEU A 307 -17.74 16.72 30.92
CA LEU A 307 -18.44 17.34 29.79
C LEU A 307 -17.60 18.42 29.13
N LEU A 308 -16.97 19.33 29.92
CA LEU A 308 -16.05 20.35 29.39
C LEU A 308 -14.89 19.70 28.61
N SER A 309 -14.36 18.58 29.07
CA SER A 309 -13.31 17.85 28.38
C SER A 309 -13.79 17.24 27.04
N VAL A 310 -15.05 16.81 26.99
CA VAL A 310 -15.67 16.28 25.74
C VAL A 310 -15.95 17.40 24.76
N GLU A 311 -16.48 18.52 25.21
CA GLU A 311 -16.71 19.74 24.38
C GLU A 311 -15.41 20.21 23.74
N ALA A 312 -14.34 20.36 24.52
CA ALA A 312 -13.03 20.74 24.01
C ALA A 312 -12.50 19.79 22.92
N LYS A 313 -12.76 18.49 23.05
CA LYS A 313 -12.40 17.50 22.03
C LYS A 313 -13.25 17.61 20.78
N LEU A 314 -14.56 17.84 20.91
CA LEU A 314 -15.47 18.01 19.77
C LEU A 314 -15.13 19.28 18.98
N HIS A 315 -14.80 20.36 19.67
CA HIS A 315 -14.42 21.63 19.02
C HIS A 315 -13.09 21.54 18.26
N ASN A 316 -12.13 20.75 18.76
CA ASN A 316 -10.82 20.54 18.14
C ASN A 316 -10.79 19.37 17.12
N SER A 317 -11.89 18.65 16.92
CA SER A 317 -11.99 17.64 15.88
C SER A 317 -12.24 18.30 14.52
N PRO A 318 -11.40 18.05 13.50
CA PRO A 318 -11.70 18.53 12.15
C PRO A 318 -13.05 17.97 11.71
N ALA A 319 -13.86 18.80 11.06
CA ALA A 319 -15.14 18.40 10.49
C ALA A 319 -14.95 17.17 9.59
N PRO A 320 -15.87 16.18 9.61
CA PRO A 320 -15.80 15.04 8.71
C PRO A 320 -15.85 15.54 7.27
N ALA A 321 -14.78 15.21 6.50
CA ALA A 321 -14.66 15.50 5.06
C ALA A 321 -15.46 14.47 4.25
#